data_077bd849f67051c368c941d55ec3d270
#
_entry.id   077bd849f67051c368c941d55ec3d270
#
_cell.length_a   1.000
_cell.length_b   1.000
_cell.length_c   1.000
_cell.angle_alpha   90.00
_cell.angle_beta   90.00
_cell.angle_gamma   90.00
#
_symmetry.space_group_name_H-M   'P 1'
#
loop_
_entity.id
_entity.type
_entity.pdbx_description
1 polymer ?
#
loop_
_entity_poly.entity_id
_entity_poly.type
_entity_poly.pdbx_seq_one_letter_code
_entity_poly.pdbx_strand_id
1 'polypeptide(L)'
;MFTRSIWILILSMCSVSFALGAEPSVIEGAKKEAALVFYTTMDIQNSKPVLDAFTKKYPFIRADLVRLGGTAMVSRIMTEAQAGAQKFDVAVGISPSYVPMREKNLIAPYLSPEFPSLYDDLYDSKGYWATVYLNTLVLGYNTKILSRNDLPKNYEDLLKPQYRQKFIIDIENHDVFYGLSQEWGQEKAINYFKGLAKQEPVFLRGNTNRANFVSIGERSMTFVYAQIIERMKQTGAPVDWIPLEPVNVELNVAMLSAKAAHPNAGKLFIDYLISKEGQELLKDFRRIGPRKDVKPDPPKLFEGFRRRVIVPESYKNLREITRLHNDALGIR
;
A
#
# COMPACT_ATOMS: atom_id res chain seq x y z
N MET A 1 -19.13 -61.04 45.06
CA MET A 1 -19.00 -59.54 45.08
C MET A 1 -17.92 -59.18 44.06
N PHE A 2 -18.30 -58.88 42.78
CA PHE A 2 -17.36 -58.63 41.70
C PHE A 2 -17.31 -57.09 41.44
N THR A 3 -16.17 -56.48 41.73
CA THR A 3 -15.90 -55.07 41.42
C THR A 3 -15.37 -54.95 39.94
N ARG A 4 -16.16 -54.31 39.08
CA ARG A 4 -15.76 -53.96 37.72
C ARG A 4 -15.00 -52.63 37.76
N SER A 5 -13.69 -52.63 37.44
CA SER A 5 -12.87 -51.42 37.18
C SER A 5 -13.14 -50.94 35.78
N ILE A 6 -13.66 -49.71 35.63
CA ILE A 6 -13.84 -49.01 34.37
C ILE A 6 -12.56 -48.22 34.11
N TRP A 7 -11.84 -48.58 33.04
CA TRP A 7 -10.71 -47.80 32.52
C TRP A 7 -11.27 -46.72 31.56
N ILE A 8 -11.15 -45.46 31.98
CA ILE A 8 -11.45 -44.32 31.11
C ILE A 8 -10.18 -44.02 30.29
N LEU A 9 -10.25 -44.29 28.97
CA LEU A 9 -9.22 -43.88 28.02
C LEU A 9 -9.41 -42.38 27.74
N ILE A 10 -8.52 -41.53 28.27
CA ILE A 10 -8.48 -40.11 27.94
C ILE A 10 -7.74 -40.01 26.58
N LEU A 11 -8.49 -39.82 25.51
CA LEU A 11 -7.94 -39.44 24.18
C LEU A 11 -7.44 -37.99 24.25
N SER A 12 -6.14 -37.81 24.43
CA SER A 12 -5.49 -36.51 24.31
C SER A 12 -5.56 -36.07 22.82
N MET A 13 -6.51 -35.19 22.50
CA MET A 13 -6.48 -34.49 21.22
C MET A 13 -5.30 -33.52 21.21
N CYS A 14 -4.20 -33.97 20.63
CA CYS A 14 -3.09 -33.08 20.26
C CYS A 14 -3.63 -32.08 19.22
N SER A 15 -3.93 -30.86 19.67
CA SER A 15 -4.18 -29.74 18.79
C SER A 15 -2.89 -29.39 18.06
N VAL A 16 -2.70 -29.90 16.86
CA VAL A 16 -1.64 -29.48 15.97
C VAL A 16 -1.94 -28.05 15.57
N SER A 17 -1.33 -27.08 16.22
CA SER A 17 -1.26 -25.71 15.76
C SER A 17 -0.50 -25.74 14.44
N PHE A 18 -1.22 -25.70 13.31
CA PHE A 18 -0.61 -25.43 12.02
C PHE A 18 0.03 -24.05 12.11
N ALA A 19 1.34 -23.97 12.17
CA ALA A 19 2.06 -22.76 11.87
C ALA A 19 1.69 -22.38 10.43
N LEU A 20 0.99 -21.25 10.24
CA LEU A 20 0.71 -20.65 8.94
C LEU A 20 2.07 -20.47 8.24
N GLY A 21 2.29 -21.21 7.18
CA GLY A 21 3.50 -21.20 6.37
C GLY A 21 3.16 -21.71 4.98
N ALA A 22 4.02 -21.42 4.00
CA ALA A 22 3.82 -21.88 2.63
C ALA A 22 3.57 -23.38 2.55
N GLU A 23 2.66 -23.80 1.69
CA GLU A 23 2.35 -25.21 1.50
C GLU A 23 3.59 -26.00 1.05
N PRO A 24 3.81 -27.24 1.56
CA PRO A 24 4.97 -28.05 1.18
C PRO A 24 5.11 -28.26 -0.33
N SER A 25 3.97 -28.39 -1.05
CA SER A 25 3.93 -28.52 -2.51
C SER A 25 4.50 -27.29 -3.23
N VAL A 26 4.23 -26.08 -2.71
CA VAL A 26 4.76 -24.83 -3.25
C VAL A 26 6.27 -24.75 -3.03
N ILE A 27 6.75 -25.15 -1.85
CA ILE A 27 8.19 -25.17 -1.54
C ILE A 27 8.93 -26.14 -2.47
N GLU A 28 8.44 -27.37 -2.64
CA GLU A 28 9.06 -28.35 -3.53
C GLU A 28 9.01 -27.93 -5.01
N GLY A 29 7.92 -27.26 -5.44
CA GLY A 29 7.85 -26.66 -6.78
C GLY A 29 8.88 -25.54 -6.95
N ALA A 30 9.01 -24.65 -5.98
CA ALA A 30 9.97 -23.54 -6.01
C ALA A 30 11.43 -24.03 -5.99
N LYS A 31 11.74 -25.15 -5.31
CA LYS A 31 13.07 -25.79 -5.39
C LYS A 31 13.42 -26.26 -6.80
N LYS A 32 12.45 -26.80 -7.54
CA LYS A 32 12.64 -27.24 -8.93
C LYS A 32 12.81 -26.05 -9.88
N GLU A 33 12.07 -24.95 -9.63
CA GLU A 33 12.13 -23.74 -10.43
C GLU A 33 13.44 -22.95 -10.19
N ALA A 34 13.92 -22.91 -8.96
CA ALA A 34 15.22 -22.37 -8.52
C ALA A 34 15.47 -20.89 -8.89
N ALA A 35 14.45 -20.16 -9.36
CA ALA A 35 14.58 -18.77 -9.78
C ALA A 35 13.30 -17.96 -9.47
N LEU A 36 13.43 -16.63 -9.43
CA LEU A 36 12.34 -15.66 -9.25
C LEU A 36 12.68 -14.36 -9.97
N VAL A 37 11.73 -13.79 -10.70
CA VAL A 37 11.83 -12.44 -11.28
C VAL A 37 10.81 -11.53 -10.61
N PHE A 38 11.31 -10.59 -9.83
CA PHE A 38 10.51 -9.65 -9.03
C PHE A 38 10.52 -8.25 -9.65
N TYR A 39 9.35 -7.78 -10.13
CA TYR A 39 9.14 -6.40 -10.56
C TYR A 39 8.50 -5.59 -9.45
N THR A 40 9.00 -4.35 -9.20
CA THR A 40 8.44 -3.56 -8.11
C THR A 40 8.57 -2.05 -8.30
N THR A 41 7.61 -1.32 -7.72
CA THR A 41 7.68 0.14 -7.53
C THR A 41 8.28 0.51 -6.17
N MET A 42 8.47 -0.43 -5.27
CA MET A 42 9.09 -0.22 -3.96
C MET A 42 10.52 0.30 -4.12
N ASP A 43 10.90 1.28 -3.30
CA ASP A 43 12.25 1.82 -3.31
C ASP A 43 13.30 0.74 -3.12
N ILE A 44 14.43 0.87 -3.81
CA ILE A 44 15.52 -0.12 -3.80
C ILE A 44 16.05 -0.38 -2.37
N GLN A 45 16.06 0.65 -1.52
CA GLN A 45 16.48 0.58 -0.12
C GLN A 45 15.57 -0.32 0.75
N ASN A 46 14.34 -0.58 0.31
CA ASN A 46 13.42 -1.50 0.96
C ASN A 46 13.30 -2.83 0.20
N SER A 47 13.15 -2.79 -1.13
CA SER A 47 12.91 -3.98 -1.95
C SER A 47 14.10 -4.94 -1.98
N LYS A 48 15.34 -4.42 -2.02
CA LYS A 48 16.52 -5.28 -2.02
C LYS A 48 16.71 -6.03 -0.68
N PRO A 49 16.68 -5.39 0.51
CA PRO A 49 16.76 -6.13 1.77
C PRO A 49 15.65 -7.16 1.96
N VAL A 50 14.43 -6.87 1.50
CA VAL A 50 13.31 -7.83 1.54
C VAL A 50 13.61 -9.05 0.68
N LEU A 51 14.14 -8.84 -0.53
CA LEU A 51 14.51 -9.94 -1.43
C LEU A 51 15.71 -10.74 -0.90
N ASP A 52 16.71 -10.05 -0.33
CA ASP A 52 17.88 -10.69 0.28
C ASP A 52 17.47 -11.57 1.49
N ALA A 53 16.54 -11.10 2.32
CA ALA A 53 16.01 -11.89 3.43
C ALA A 53 15.22 -13.11 2.93
N PHE A 54 14.43 -12.97 1.87
CA PHE A 54 13.74 -14.07 1.21
C PHE A 54 14.74 -15.12 0.68
N THR A 55 15.76 -14.71 -0.06
CA THR A 55 16.76 -15.64 -0.63
C THR A 55 17.66 -16.25 0.45
N LYS A 56 17.89 -15.56 1.56
CA LYS A 56 18.55 -16.14 2.74
C LYS A 56 17.72 -17.27 3.36
N LYS A 57 16.38 -17.10 3.42
CA LYS A 57 15.46 -18.12 3.94
C LYS A 57 15.31 -19.29 2.96
N TYR A 58 15.32 -19.00 1.66
CA TYR A 58 15.15 -19.98 0.58
C TYR A 58 16.36 -19.97 -0.37
N PRO A 59 17.54 -20.47 0.09
CA PRO A 59 18.80 -20.31 -0.63
C PRO A 59 18.88 -21.09 -1.95
N PHE A 60 17.90 -21.91 -2.25
CA PHE A 60 17.75 -22.59 -3.53
C PHE A 60 17.12 -21.70 -4.62
N ILE A 61 16.67 -20.48 -4.31
CA ILE A 61 16.09 -19.52 -5.26
C ILE A 61 17.09 -18.42 -5.57
N ARG A 62 17.46 -18.28 -6.84
CA ARG A 62 18.11 -17.08 -7.36
C ARG A 62 17.06 -16.06 -7.75
N ALA A 63 17.11 -14.87 -7.20
CA ALA A 63 16.11 -13.85 -7.43
C ALA A 63 16.66 -12.62 -8.15
N ASP A 64 15.98 -12.21 -9.22
CA ASP A 64 16.29 -11.01 -9.99
C ASP A 64 15.30 -9.90 -9.63
N LEU A 65 15.81 -8.71 -9.28
CA LEU A 65 15.03 -7.54 -8.91
C LEU A 65 15.02 -6.51 -10.05
N VAL A 66 13.82 -6.12 -10.45
CA VAL A 66 13.62 -5.03 -11.42
C VAL A 66 12.77 -3.94 -10.79
N ARG A 67 13.42 -2.84 -10.38
CA ARG A 67 12.75 -1.66 -9.81
C ARG A 67 12.42 -0.65 -10.91
N LEU A 68 11.14 -0.25 -10.98
CA LEU A 68 10.61 0.71 -11.95
C LEU A 68 9.64 1.69 -11.27
N GLY A 69 9.39 2.85 -11.87
CA GLY A 69 8.24 3.69 -11.49
C GLY A 69 6.92 3.05 -11.91
N GLY A 70 5.79 3.45 -11.30
CA GLY A 70 4.49 2.80 -11.53
C GLY A 70 4.09 2.70 -12.99
N THR A 71 4.07 3.82 -13.71
CA THR A 71 3.74 3.86 -15.15
C THR A 71 4.74 3.06 -15.99
N ALA A 72 6.04 3.19 -15.70
CA ALA A 72 7.10 2.46 -16.43
C ALA A 72 7.00 0.94 -16.23
N MET A 73 6.64 0.48 -15.00
CA MET A 73 6.42 -0.94 -14.72
C MET A 73 5.26 -1.49 -15.55
N VAL A 74 4.12 -0.82 -15.54
CA VAL A 74 2.95 -1.23 -16.32
C VAL A 74 3.27 -1.23 -17.82
N SER A 75 3.90 -0.16 -18.35
CA SER A 75 4.27 -0.08 -19.76
C SER A 75 5.21 -1.20 -20.19
N ARG A 76 6.21 -1.53 -19.35
CA ARG A 76 7.14 -2.64 -19.61
C ARG A 76 6.41 -3.98 -19.66
N ILE A 77 5.56 -4.27 -18.66
CA ILE A 77 4.77 -5.50 -18.60
C ILE A 77 3.87 -5.63 -19.82
N MET A 78 3.22 -4.53 -20.26
CA MET A 78 2.39 -4.51 -21.46
C MET A 78 3.18 -4.81 -22.72
N THR A 79 4.37 -4.20 -22.88
CA THR A 79 5.25 -4.42 -24.03
C THR A 79 5.76 -5.87 -24.09
N GLU A 80 6.19 -6.42 -22.94
CA GLU A 80 6.61 -7.82 -22.83
C GLU A 80 5.47 -8.78 -23.18
N ALA A 81 4.27 -8.49 -22.70
CA ALA A 81 3.08 -9.31 -22.98
C ALA A 81 2.70 -9.26 -24.48
N GLN A 82 2.76 -8.10 -25.12
CA GLN A 82 2.53 -7.96 -26.58
C GLN A 82 3.57 -8.74 -27.40
N ALA A 83 4.81 -8.80 -26.93
CA ALA A 83 5.86 -9.60 -27.56
C ALA A 83 5.78 -11.10 -27.22
N GLY A 84 4.76 -11.54 -26.45
CA GLY A 84 4.62 -12.93 -26.00
C GLY A 84 5.66 -13.37 -24.94
N ALA A 85 6.42 -12.43 -24.39
CA ALA A 85 7.58 -12.68 -23.51
C ALA A 85 7.39 -12.03 -22.12
N GLN A 86 6.29 -12.33 -21.43
CA GLN A 86 6.04 -11.89 -20.06
C GLN A 86 7.13 -12.46 -19.13
N LYS A 87 7.91 -11.58 -18.50
CA LYS A 87 9.16 -11.98 -17.81
C LYS A 87 9.05 -11.97 -16.29
N PHE A 88 8.11 -11.26 -15.71
CA PHE A 88 7.98 -11.22 -14.25
C PHE A 88 7.22 -12.44 -13.70
N ASP A 89 7.60 -12.90 -12.52
CA ASP A 89 6.84 -13.88 -11.75
C ASP A 89 5.92 -13.19 -10.73
N VAL A 90 6.45 -12.17 -10.02
CA VAL A 90 5.69 -11.34 -9.09
C VAL A 90 5.90 -9.87 -9.41
N ALA A 91 4.79 -9.10 -9.44
CA ALA A 91 4.83 -7.65 -9.49
C ALA A 91 4.26 -7.06 -8.19
N VAL A 92 4.99 -6.13 -7.55
CA VAL A 92 4.49 -5.32 -6.45
C VAL A 92 4.41 -3.87 -6.88
N GLY A 93 3.19 -3.34 -6.93
CA GLY A 93 2.94 -1.99 -7.42
C GLY A 93 1.79 -1.29 -6.70
N ILE A 94 1.67 0.01 -6.94
CA ILE A 94 0.52 0.81 -6.48
C ILE A 94 -0.78 0.30 -7.09
N SER A 95 -1.89 0.44 -6.38
CA SER A 95 -3.22 -0.04 -6.78
C SER A 95 -3.62 0.29 -8.23
N PRO A 96 -3.35 1.48 -8.80
CA PRO A 96 -3.65 1.78 -10.21
C PRO A 96 -3.02 0.83 -11.22
N SER A 97 -1.92 0.15 -10.87
CA SER A 97 -1.25 -0.83 -11.77
C SER A 97 -2.07 -2.09 -12.00
N TYR A 98 -2.98 -2.44 -11.10
CA TYR A 98 -3.78 -3.66 -11.12
C TYR A 98 -4.73 -3.72 -12.32
N VAL A 99 -5.53 -2.66 -12.53
CA VAL A 99 -6.61 -2.67 -13.52
C VAL A 99 -6.14 -3.04 -14.91
N PRO A 100 -5.12 -2.36 -15.51
CA PRO A 100 -4.66 -2.70 -16.85
C PRO A 100 -4.07 -4.11 -16.94
N MET A 101 -3.42 -4.59 -15.87
CA MET A 101 -2.89 -5.96 -15.84
C MET A 101 -4.00 -7.01 -15.74
N ARG A 102 -5.06 -6.73 -14.97
CA ARG A 102 -6.22 -7.61 -14.82
C ARG A 102 -7.05 -7.71 -16.10
N GLU A 103 -7.33 -6.57 -16.76
CA GLU A 103 -8.09 -6.50 -18.01
C GLU A 103 -7.41 -7.24 -19.17
N LYS A 104 -6.09 -7.27 -19.18
CA LYS A 104 -5.27 -7.97 -20.18
C LYS A 104 -4.95 -9.42 -19.79
N ASN A 105 -5.53 -9.94 -18.69
CA ASN A 105 -5.28 -11.30 -18.18
C ASN A 105 -3.79 -11.60 -17.96
N LEU A 106 -3.02 -10.60 -17.49
CA LEU A 106 -1.58 -10.73 -17.24
C LEU A 106 -1.25 -11.24 -15.83
N ILE A 107 -2.26 -11.33 -14.96
CA ILE A 107 -2.13 -11.81 -13.59
C ILE A 107 -3.05 -12.99 -13.33
N ALA A 108 -2.57 -13.91 -12.50
CA ALA A 108 -3.29 -15.12 -12.07
C ALA A 108 -3.72 -15.02 -10.60
N PRO A 109 -4.78 -15.70 -10.20
CA PRO A 109 -5.19 -15.75 -8.80
C PRO A 109 -4.26 -16.70 -8.01
N TYR A 110 -3.99 -16.31 -6.75
CA TYR A 110 -3.35 -17.15 -5.75
C TYR A 110 -3.95 -16.87 -4.38
N LEU A 111 -4.51 -17.89 -3.75
CA LEU A 111 -5.06 -17.80 -2.39
C LEU A 111 -3.93 -18.17 -1.40
N SER A 112 -3.30 -17.16 -0.83
CA SER A 112 -2.23 -17.36 0.15
C SER A 112 -2.78 -17.91 1.47
N PRO A 113 -2.10 -18.88 2.12
CA PRO A 113 -2.45 -19.34 3.47
C PRO A 113 -2.31 -18.25 4.53
N GLU A 114 -1.65 -17.14 4.24
CA GLU A 114 -1.47 -16.00 5.14
C GLU A 114 -2.70 -15.06 5.19
N PHE A 115 -3.65 -15.15 4.25
CA PHE A 115 -4.82 -14.26 4.16
C PHE A 115 -5.63 -14.16 5.46
N PRO A 116 -5.88 -15.24 6.25
CA PRO A 116 -6.62 -15.13 7.51
C PRO A 116 -5.99 -14.20 8.54
N SER A 117 -4.68 -13.96 8.45
CA SER A 117 -3.94 -13.06 9.34
C SER A 117 -4.00 -11.58 8.91
N LEU A 118 -4.49 -11.28 7.71
CA LEU A 118 -4.62 -9.93 7.18
C LEU A 118 -5.97 -9.30 7.57
N TYR A 119 -6.05 -7.98 7.53
CA TYR A 119 -7.35 -7.29 7.54
C TYR A 119 -8.13 -7.65 6.29
N ASP A 120 -9.45 -7.87 6.43
CA ASP A 120 -10.30 -8.45 5.37
C ASP A 120 -10.47 -7.53 4.16
N ASP A 121 -10.24 -6.22 4.32
CA ASP A 121 -10.27 -5.19 3.29
C ASP A 121 -8.89 -4.97 2.59
N LEU A 122 -7.87 -5.78 2.93
CA LEU A 122 -6.50 -5.61 2.45
C LEU A 122 -6.00 -6.77 1.57
N TYR A 123 -6.89 -7.59 1.05
CA TYR A 123 -6.60 -8.59 0.01
C TYR A 123 -7.85 -8.89 -0.84
N ASP A 124 -7.66 -9.38 -2.05
CA ASP A 124 -8.74 -9.86 -2.88
C ASP A 124 -9.14 -11.29 -2.49
N SER A 125 -10.39 -11.53 -2.12
CA SER A 125 -10.91 -12.86 -1.79
C SER A 125 -10.82 -13.85 -2.95
N LYS A 126 -10.66 -13.36 -4.19
CA LYS A 126 -10.42 -14.19 -5.38
C LYS A 126 -8.92 -14.43 -5.64
N GLY A 127 -8.03 -13.80 -4.87
CA GLY A 127 -6.58 -14.01 -4.92
C GLY A 127 -5.83 -13.25 -6.00
N TYR A 128 -6.41 -12.30 -6.71
CA TYR A 128 -5.69 -11.56 -7.76
C TYR A 128 -4.69 -10.54 -7.22
N TRP A 129 -4.85 -10.12 -5.96
CA TRP A 129 -3.88 -9.27 -5.29
C TRP A 129 -3.88 -9.48 -3.76
N ALA A 130 -2.74 -9.19 -3.15
CA ALA A 130 -2.57 -9.10 -1.71
C ALA A 130 -1.78 -7.83 -1.38
N THR A 131 -2.22 -7.08 -0.39
CA THR A 131 -1.48 -5.89 0.07
C THR A 131 -0.17 -6.32 0.71
N VAL A 132 0.94 -5.74 0.25
CA VAL A 132 2.27 -5.90 0.86
C VAL A 132 2.52 -4.80 1.88
N TYR A 133 2.20 -3.58 1.52
CA TYR A 133 2.21 -2.41 2.41
C TYR A 133 1.21 -1.37 1.91
N LEU A 134 0.87 -0.44 2.79
CA LEU A 134 -0.07 0.62 2.47
C LEU A 134 0.48 1.99 2.89
N ASN A 135 -0.14 3.04 2.37
CA ASN A 135 0.15 4.43 2.69
C ASN A 135 -1.12 5.10 3.21
N THR A 136 -1.05 5.73 4.38
CA THR A 136 -2.13 6.57 4.90
C THR A 136 -1.90 8.01 4.47
N LEU A 137 -2.90 8.61 3.82
CA LEU A 137 -2.82 9.97 3.31
C LEU A 137 -3.40 10.95 4.35
N VAL A 138 -2.53 11.73 4.95
CA VAL A 138 -2.82 12.61 6.09
C VAL A 138 -2.52 14.07 5.76
N LEU A 139 -2.96 15.01 6.60
CA LEU A 139 -2.54 16.41 6.51
C LEU A 139 -1.23 16.61 7.29
N GLY A 140 -0.11 16.70 6.56
CA GLY A 140 1.19 17.10 7.11
C GLY A 140 1.28 18.62 7.23
N TYR A 141 1.90 19.11 8.30
CA TYR A 141 2.03 20.55 8.56
C TYR A 141 3.37 20.90 9.21
N ASN A 142 3.76 22.19 9.11
CA ASN A 142 4.94 22.73 9.76
C ASN A 142 4.61 23.21 11.18
N THR A 143 5.28 22.63 12.19
CA THR A 143 5.01 22.88 13.61
C THR A 143 5.55 24.22 14.12
N LYS A 144 6.42 24.91 13.35
CA LYS A 144 6.90 26.27 13.66
C LYS A 144 5.93 27.34 13.15
N ILE A 145 5.06 27.01 12.17
CA ILE A 145 4.14 27.96 11.54
C ILE A 145 2.71 27.80 12.07
N LEU A 146 2.31 26.55 12.33
CA LEU A 146 0.96 26.23 12.81
C LEU A 146 1.04 25.50 14.15
N SER A 147 0.34 26.00 15.15
CA SER A 147 0.08 25.28 16.39
C SER A 147 -1.07 24.30 16.20
N ARG A 148 -1.26 23.37 17.15
CA ARG A 148 -2.39 22.42 17.11
C ARG A 148 -3.77 23.11 17.08
N ASN A 149 -3.88 24.30 17.68
CA ASN A 149 -5.14 25.04 17.71
C ASN A 149 -5.47 25.71 16.36
N ASP A 150 -4.46 25.90 15.51
CA ASP A 150 -4.62 26.49 14.18
C ASP A 150 -4.97 25.46 13.10
N LEU A 151 -4.98 24.17 13.45
CA LEU A 151 -5.20 23.09 12.46
C LEU A 151 -6.69 22.94 12.11
N PRO A 152 -7.00 22.55 10.85
CA PRO A 152 -8.35 22.22 10.44
C PRO A 152 -8.82 20.94 11.18
N LYS A 153 -10.11 20.88 11.50
CA LYS A 153 -10.73 19.72 12.15
C LYS A 153 -11.32 18.72 11.15
N ASN A 154 -11.61 19.17 9.95
CA ASN A 154 -12.17 18.41 8.85
C ASN A 154 -11.71 18.99 7.51
N TYR A 155 -12.07 18.32 6.41
CA TYR A 155 -11.68 18.76 5.07
C TYR A 155 -12.27 20.15 4.72
N GLU A 156 -13.54 20.41 5.08
CA GLU A 156 -14.22 21.65 4.75
C GLU A 156 -13.57 22.87 5.43
N ASP A 157 -12.95 22.68 6.59
CA ASP A 157 -12.22 23.76 7.26
C ASP A 157 -11.09 24.35 6.40
N LEU A 158 -10.47 23.55 5.52
CA LEU A 158 -9.43 24.02 4.61
C LEU A 158 -9.90 25.10 3.62
N LEU A 159 -11.21 25.27 3.47
CA LEU A 159 -11.81 26.33 2.63
C LEU A 159 -11.93 27.68 3.37
N LYS A 160 -11.62 27.74 4.67
CA LYS A 160 -11.68 28.98 5.46
C LYS A 160 -10.56 29.95 5.04
N PRO A 161 -10.83 31.28 5.06
CA PRO A 161 -9.86 32.31 4.60
C PRO A 161 -8.48 32.22 5.27
N GLN A 162 -8.43 31.76 6.53
CA GLN A 162 -7.17 31.62 7.27
C GLN A 162 -6.19 30.63 6.67
N TYR A 163 -6.63 29.73 5.77
CA TYR A 163 -5.78 28.74 5.10
C TYR A 163 -5.38 29.15 3.67
N ARG A 164 -5.80 30.34 3.23
CA ARG A 164 -5.40 30.85 1.91
C ARG A 164 -3.88 30.93 1.81
N GLN A 165 -3.34 30.49 0.67
CA GLN A 165 -1.90 30.44 0.35
C GLN A 165 -1.06 29.56 1.32
N LYS A 166 -1.68 28.69 2.12
CA LYS A 166 -0.96 27.82 3.06
C LYS A 166 -0.78 26.39 2.59
N PHE A 167 -1.36 26.03 1.45
CA PHE A 167 -1.48 24.64 1.03
C PHE A 167 -0.65 24.31 -0.21
N ILE A 168 -0.12 23.05 -0.25
CA ILE A 168 0.47 22.46 -1.44
C ILE A 168 -0.40 21.28 -1.87
N ILE A 169 -0.78 21.23 -3.14
CA ILE A 169 -1.58 20.14 -3.74
C ILE A 169 -0.71 19.32 -4.68
N ASP A 170 -0.86 18.00 -4.64
CA ASP A 170 -0.27 17.09 -5.61
C ASP A 170 -1.10 17.08 -6.89
N ILE A 171 -0.44 17.28 -8.02
CA ILE A 171 -1.10 17.24 -9.34
C ILE A 171 -1.27 15.81 -9.87
N GLU A 172 -0.64 14.81 -9.25
CA GLU A 172 -0.67 13.41 -9.70
C GLU A 172 -1.42 12.49 -8.73
N ASN A 173 -1.62 12.91 -7.46
CA ASN A 173 -2.34 12.11 -6.48
C ASN A 173 -3.81 12.51 -6.44
N HIS A 174 -4.66 11.67 -7.02
CA HIS A 174 -6.10 11.88 -7.09
C HIS A 174 -6.87 11.18 -5.97
N ASP A 175 -6.17 10.51 -5.04
CA ASP A 175 -6.80 9.65 -4.03
C ASP A 175 -7.65 10.42 -3.03
N VAL A 176 -7.25 11.65 -2.64
CA VAL A 176 -8.10 12.51 -1.80
C VAL A 176 -9.40 12.85 -2.53
N PHE A 177 -9.30 13.26 -3.80
CA PHE A 177 -10.48 13.58 -4.62
C PHE A 177 -11.37 12.35 -4.76
N TYR A 178 -10.80 11.22 -5.14
CA TYR A 178 -11.53 9.97 -5.31
C TYR A 178 -12.23 9.54 -4.00
N GLY A 179 -11.48 9.49 -2.90
CA GLY A 179 -12.02 9.10 -1.60
C GLY A 179 -13.18 10.00 -1.15
N LEU A 180 -13.03 11.32 -1.30
CA LEU A 180 -14.10 12.28 -0.98
C LEU A 180 -15.29 12.16 -1.95
N SER A 181 -15.05 11.83 -3.23
CA SER A 181 -16.14 11.55 -4.18
C SER A 181 -16.98 10.34 -3.77
N GLN A 182 -16.36 9.33 -3.21
CA GLN A 182 -17.06 8.15 -2.68
C GLN A 182 -17.80 8.42 -1.36
N GLU A 183 -17.29 9.37 -0.55
CA GLU A 183 -17.88 9.72 0.75
C GLU A 183 -19.04 10.71 0.62
N TRP A 184 -18.85 11.75 -0.18
CA TRP A 184 -19.77 12.90 -0.27
C TRP A 184 -20.60 12.92 -1.54
N GLY A 185 -20.29 12.09 -2.52
CA GLY A 185 -20.74 12.19 -3.90
C GLY A 185 -19.86 13.10 -4.74
N GLN A 186 -19.84 12.82 -6.05
CA GLN A 186 -18.93 13.45 -7.01
C GLN A 186 -19.10 14.97 -7.08
N GLU A 187 -20.31 15.48 -7.07
CA GLU A 187 -20.60 16.91 -7.18
C GLU A 187 -20.02 17.69 -5.98
N LYS A 188 -20.25 17.21 -4.74
CA LYS A 188 -19.71 17.86 -3.54
C LYS A 188 -18.18 17.84 -3.55
N ALA A 189 -17.56 16.73 -3.97
CA ALA A 189 -16.11 16.64 -4.07
C ALA A 189 -15.54 17.61 -5.10
N ILE A 190 -16.15 17.73 -6.28
CA ILE A 190 -15.77 18.72 -7.31
C ILE A 190 -15.85 20.15 -6.74
N ASN A 191 -16.94 20.50 -6.08
CA ASN A 191 -17.13 21.82 -5.50
C ASN A 191 -16.10 22.12 -4.39
N TYR A 192 -15.76 21.12 -3.58
CA TYR A 192 -14.72 21.24 -2.56
C TYR A 192 -13.35 21.53 -3.21
N PHE A 193 -12.95 20.78 -4.25
CA PHE A 193 -11.66 20.99 -4.93
C PHE A 193 -11.61 22.32 -5.69
N LYS A 194 -12.73 22.78 -6.26
CA LYS A 194 -12.86 24.16 -6.77
C LYS A 194 -12.66 25.20 -5.66
N GLY A 195 -13.14 24.91 -4.46
CA GLY A 195 -12.90 25.73 -3.28
C GLY A 195 -11.43 25.75 -2.87
N LEU A 196 -10.76 24.60 -2.87
CA LEU A 196 -9.31 24.49 -2.61
C LEU A 196 -8.49 25.27 -3.64
N ALA A 197 -8.86 25.23 -4.92
CA ALA A 197 -8.19 26.03 -5.96
C ALA A 197 -8.26 27.55 -5.65
N LYS A 198 -9.38 28.04 -5.11
CA LYS A 198 -9.53 29.44 -4.69
C LYS A 198 -8.68 29.81 -3.46
N GLN A 199 -8.14 28.82 -2.73
CA GLN A 199 -7.17 29.04 -1.64
C GLN A 199 -5.76 29.35 -2.18
N GLU A 200 -5.57 29.45 -3.49
CA GLU A 200 -4.27 29.75 -4.14
C GLU A 200 -3.16 28.79 -3.71
N PRO A 201 -3.36 27.45 -3.85
CA PRO A 201 -2.36 26.48 -3.49
C PRO A 201 -1.17 26.54 -4.44
N VAL A 202 -0.02 26.04 -3.97
CA VAL A 202 1.10 25.68 -4.85
C VAL A 202 0.90 24.25 -5.35
N PHE A 203 1.16 24.02 -6.63
CA PHE A 203 1.07 22.70 -7.23
C PHE A 203 2.46 22.09 -7.39
N LEU A 204 2.72 20.94 -6.74
CA LEU A 204 3.98 20.22 -6.80
C LEU A 204 3.74 18.71 -6.92
N ARG A 205 4.71 18.03 -7.53
CA ARG A 205 4.72 16.56 -7.65
C ARG A 205 5.53 15.92 -6.54
N GLY A 206 5.08 14.75 -6.11
CA GLY A 206 5.81 13.84 -5.24
C GLY A 206 5.69 14.15 -3.76
N ASN A 207 5.28 13.16 -2.98
CA ASN A 207 5.02 13.28 -1.54
C ASN A 207 6.23 13.80 -0.74
N THR A 208 7.43 13.24 -0.98
CA THR A 208 8.66 13.66 -0.28
C THR A 208 9.02 15.11 -0.61
N ASN A 209 8.87 15.52 -1.87
CA ASN A 209 9.15 16.88 -2.29
C ASN A 209 8.22 17.88 -1.58
N ARG A 210 6.91 17.62 -1.57
CA ARG A 210 5.94 18.47 -0.87
C ARG A 210 6.21 18.54 0.64
N ALA A 211 6.55 17.41 1.28
CA ALA A 211 6.90 17.38 2.69
C ALA A 211 8.14 18.25 2.99
N ASN A 212 9.14 18.24 2.12
CA ASN A 212 10.32 19.10 2.25
C ASN A 212 9.95 20.59 2.15
N PHE A 213 9.10 20.97 1.19
CA PHE A 213 8.63 22.36 1.06
C PHE A 213 7.84 22.82 2.30
N VAL A 214 7.03 21.95 2.88
CA VAL A 214 6.36 22.23 4.16
C VAL A 214 7.39 22.36 5.29
N SER A 215 8.39 21.50 5.34
CA SER A 215 9.42 21.51 6.39
C SER A 215 10.22 22.80 6.43
N ILE A 216 10.58 23.36 5.27
CA ILE A 216 11.33 24.62 5.16
C ILE A 216 10.44 25.87 5.27
N GLY A 217 9.10 25.69 5.30
CA GLY A 217 8.15 26.79 5.52
C GLY A 217 7.68 27.52 4.28
N GLU A 218 7.95 27.02 3.06
CA GLU A 218 7.42 27.59 1.82
C GLU A 218 5.90 27.57 1.74
N ARG A 219 5.27 26.59 2.35
CA ARG A 219 3.85 26.49 2.66
C ARG A 219 3.69 25.76 3.98
N SER A 220 2.55 25.96 4.61
CA SER A 220 2.34 25.45 5.98
C SER A 220 1.86 24.01 6.01
N MET A 221 1.21 23.49 4.95
CA MET A 221 0.57 22.16 4.97
C MET A 221 0.43 21.53 3.58
N THR A 222 0.28 20.21 3.58
CA THR A 222 0.01 19.41 2.37
C THR A 222 -0.63 18.07 2.74
N PHE A 223 -1.39 17.45 1.83
CA PHE A 223 -1.69 16.03 1.93
C PHE A 223 -0.46 15.21 1.58
N VAL A 224 -0.11 14.24 2.43
CA VAL A 224 1.14 13.49 2.31
C VAL A 224 1.01 12.14 3.02
N TYR A 225 1.85 11.18 2.68
CA TYR A 225 1.89 9.91 3.40
C TYR A 225 2.48 10.08 4.81
N ALA A 226 1.76 9.60 5.82
CA ALA A 226 2.10 9.75 7.23
C ALA A 226 3.52 9.25 7.57
N GLN A 227 3.95 8.12 6.99
CA GLN A 227 5.28 7.56 7.22
C GLN A 227 6.43 8.45 6.71
N ILE A 228 6.18 9.33 5.73
CA ILE A 228 7.18 10.31 5.28
C ILE A 228 7.40 11.34 6.39
N ILE A 229 6.31 11.87 6.95
CA ILE A 229 6.40 12.85 8.04
C ILE A 229 7.05 12.22 9.28
N GLU A 230 6.68 10.97 9.65
CA GLU A 230 7.31 10.30 10.79
C GLU A 230 8.83 10.12 10.60
N ARG A 231 9.30 9.78 9.39
CA ARG A 231 10.75 9.72 9.11
C ARG A 231 11.42 11.10 9.22
N MET A 232 10.79 12.15 8.72
CA MET A 232 11.32 13.51 8.81
C MET A 232 11.38 13.99 10.26
N LYS A 233 10.41 13.65 11.10
CA LYS A 233 10.43 13.95 12.54
C LYS A 233 11.65 13.32 13.24
N GLN A 234 12.03 12.10 12.87
CA GLN A 234 13.21 11.43 13.44
C GLN A 234 14.51 12.16 13.13
N THR A 235 14.59 12.89 12.03
CA THR A 235 15.73 13.73 11.67
C THR A 235 15.64 15.17 12.21
N GLY A 236 14.65 15.44 13.06
CA GLY A 236 14.48 16.75 13.70
C GLY A 236 13.77 17.80 12.83
N ALA A 237 13.16 17.41 11.72
CA ALA A 237 12.40 18.33 10.89
C ALA A 237 11.16 18.88 11.64
N PRO A 238 10.83 20.18 11.50
CA PRO A 238 9.72 20.81 12.20
C PRO A 238 8.39 20.50 11.54
N VAL A 239 8.05 19.24 11.44
CA VAL A 239 6.79 18.75 10.82
C VAL A 239 6.06 17.80 11.74
N ASP A 240 4.73 17.78 11.63
CA ASP A 240 3.87 16.76 12.22
C ASP A 240 2.65 16.57 11.31
N TRP A 241 1.73 15.71 11.69
CA TRP A 241 0.54 15.43 10.90
C TRP A 241 -0.70 15.18 11.76
N ILE A 242 -1.86 15.41 11.15
CA ILE A 242 -3.17 15.04 11.69
C ILE A 242 -3.95 14.22 10.65
N PRO A 243 -4.80 13.29 11.10
CA PRO A 243 -5.79 12.67 10.22
C PRO A 243 -6.91 13.69 9.93
N LEU A 244 -7.32 13.80 8.66
CA LEU A 244 -8.61 14.33 8.28
C LEU A 244 -9.49 13.16 7.83
N GLU A 245 -10.61 12.96 8.47
CA GLU A 245 -11.44 11.78 8.26
C GLU A 245 -12.49 11.94 7.14
N PRO A 246 -12.67 10.89 6.32
CA PRO A 246 -11.96 9.62 6.33
C PRO A 246 -10.53 9.75 5.80
N VAL A 247 -9.57 9.09 6.47
CA VAL A 247 -8.20 9.01 5.97
C VAL A 247 -8.15 8.01 4.82
N ASN A 248 -7.73 8.48 3.65
CA ASN A 248 -7.58 7.60 2.49
C ASN A 248 -6.34 6.72 2.64
N VAL A 249 -6.51 5.43 2.31
CA VAL A 249 -5.47 4.41 2.37
C VAL A 249 -5.23 3.87 0.97
N GLU A 250 -4.03 4.10 0.46
CA GLU A 250 -3.54 3.57 -0.81
C GLU A 250 -2.80 2.26 -0.59
N LEU A 251 -3.06 1.26 -1.42
CA LEU A 251 -2.46 -0.06 -1.32
C LEU A 251 -1.30 -0.22 -2.30
N ASN A 252 -0.26 -0.92 -1.86
CA ASN A 252 0.78 -1.49 -2.71
C ASN A 252 0.62 -3.00 -2.69
N VAL A 253 0.24 -3.55 -3.84
CA VAL A 253 -0.25 -4.92 -3.95
C VAL A 253 0.70 -5.83 -4.71
N ALA A 254 0.85 -7.05 -4.22
CA ALA A 254 1.51 -8.14 -4.91
C ALA A 254 0.54 -8.83 -5.87
N MET A 255 1.01 -9.13 -7.05
CA MET A 255 0.26 -9.79 -8.14
C MET A 255 1.14 -10.89 -8.72
N LEU A 256 0.59 -12.10 -8.85
CA LEU A 256 1.25 -13.24 -9.50
C LEU A 256 1.07 -13.14 -11.01
N SER A 257 2.12 -13.35 -11.78
CA SER A 257 2.04 -13.39 -13.24
C SER A 257 1.19 -14.58 -13.74
N ALA A 258 0.32 -14.34 -14.72
CA ALA A 258 -0.46 -15.41 -15.36
C ALA A 258 0.41 -16.35 -16.21
N LYS A 259 1.62 -15.90 -16.60
CA LYS A 259 2.61 -16.67 -17.37
C LYS A 259 3.96 -16.68 -16.65
N ALA A 260 3.92 -16.79 -15.31
CA ALA A 260 5.12 -16.89 -14.51
C ALA A 260 5.98 -18.07 -14.99
N ALA A 261 7.25 -17.85 -15.25
CA ALA A 261 8.20 -18.92 -15.52
C ALA A 261 8.45 -19.76 -14.25
N HIS A 262 8.31 -19.12 -13.08
CA HIS A 262 8.57 -19.72 -11.77
C HIS A 262 7.35 -19.49 -10.84
N PRO A 263 6.18 -20.13 -11.15
CA PRO A 263 4.93 -19.84 -10.45
C PRO A 263 4.95 -20.24 -8.97
N ASN A 264 5.67 -21.29 -8.59
CA ASN A 264 5.76 -21.70 -7.18
C ASN A 264 6.72 -20.80 -6.40
N ALA A 265 7.84 -20.39 -6.98
CA ALA A 265 8.73 -19.38 -6.38
C ALA A 265 7.99 -18.03 -6.22
N GLY A 266 7.15 -17.65 -7.19
CA GLY A 266 6.28 -16.48 -7.11
C GLY A 266 5.28 -16.56 -5.98
N LYS A 267 4.57 -17.68 -5.82
CA LYS A 267 3.64 -17.92 -4.69
C LYS A 267 4.38 -17.87 -3.35
N LEU A 268 5.51 -18.57 -3.25
CA LEU A 268 6.33 -18.60 -2.05
C LEU A 268 6.83 -17.19 -1.66
N PHE A 269 7.15 -16.36 -2.65
CA PHE A 269 7.57 -14.98 -2.41
C PHE A 269 6.40 -14.09 -1.97
N ILE A 270 5.19 -14.27 -2.54
CA ILE A 270 3.98 -13.57 -2.08
C ILE A 270 3.69 -13.93 -0.63
N ASP A 271 3.71 -15.23 -0.28
CA ASP A 271 3.52 -15.69 1.10
C ASP A 271 4.56 -15.05 2.04
N TYR A 272 5.82 -15.01 1.64
CA TYR A 272 6.87 -14.37 2.43
C TYR A 272 6.61 -12.88 2.63
N LEU A 273 6.24 -12.14 1.58
CA LEU A 273 5.97 -10.70 1.66
C LEU A 273 4.87 -10.36 2.67
N ILE A 274 3.83 -11.20 2.77
CA ILE A 274 2.70 -10.98 3.68
C ILE A 274 2.76 -11.83 4.95
N SER A 275 3.81 -12.65 5.12
CA SER A 275 4.07 -13.40 6.36
C SER A 275 4.40 -12.46 7.53
N LYS A 276 4.31 -12.96 8.76
CA LYS A 276 4.72 -12.19 9.93
C LYS A 276 6.17 -11.73 9.84
N GLU A 277 7.08 -12.61 9.40
CA GLU A 277 8.50 -12.31 9.23
C GLU A 277 8.74 -11.19 8.22
N GLY A 278 8.15 -11.29 7.02
CA GLY A 278 8.26 -10.26 5.98
C GLY A 278 7.67 -8.93 6.41
N GLN A 279 6.57 -8.95 7.18
CA GLN A 279 5.92 -7.75 7.66
C GLN A 279 6.65 -7.09 8.84
N GLU A 280 7.29 -7.84 9.72
CA GLU A 280 8.19 -7.27 10.75
C GLU A 280 9.38 -6.56 10.09
N LEU A 281 9.98 -7.16 9.05
CA LEU A 281 11.05 -6.51 8.29
C LEU A 281 10.57 -5.22 7.60
N LEU A 282 9.38 -5.23 6.99
CA LEU A 282 8.81 -4.02 6.37
C LEU A 282 8.48 -2.93 7.40
N LYS A 283 8.06 -3.30 8.60
CA LYS A 283 7.85 -2.37 9.72
C LYS A 283 9.15 -1.65 10.13
N ASP A 284 10.30 -2.33 10.10
CA ASP A 284 11.60 -1.70 10.38
C ASP A 284 11.91 -0.58 9.38
N PHE A 285 11.40 -0.68 8.15
CA PHE A 285 11.45 0.38 7.13
C PHE A 285 10.30 1.41 7.26
N ARG A 286 9.56 1.40 8.38
CA ARG A 286 8.38 2.27 8.60
C ARG A 286 7.26 2.04 7.59
N ARG A 287 7.18 0.83 7.01
CA ARG A 287 6.02 0.47 6.18
C ARG A 287 4.87 0.02 7.05
N ILE A 288 3.67 0.36 6.63
CA ILE A 288 2.44 -0.07 7.30
C ILE A 288 1.98 -1.34 6.60
N GLY A 289 1.93 -2.44 7.34
CA GLY A 289 1.55 -3.75 6.81
C GLY A 289 0.06 -4.06 6.91
N PRO A 290 -0.41 -5.09 6.17
CA PRO A 290 -1.81 -5.51 6.17
C PRO A 290 -2.16 -6.46 7.32
N ARG A 291 -1.21 -6.90 8.17
CA ARG A 291 -1.43 -7.94 9.18
C ARG A 291 -2.06 -7.40 10.46
N LYS A 292 -3.01 -8.16 11.01
CA LYS A 292 -3.67 -7.88 12.28
C LYS A 292 -2.72 -8.00 13.48
N ASP A 293 -1.70 -8.88 13.37
CA ASP A 293 -0.74 -9.23 14.43
C ASP A 293 0.63 -8.53 14.31
N VAL A 294 0.82 -7.64 13.31
CA VAL A 294 2.00 -6.79 13.15
C VAL A 294 1.58 -5.33 13.13
N LYS A 295 1.76 -4.65 14.26
CA LYS A 295 1.37 -3.24 14.39
C LYS A 295 2.43 -2.34 13.75
N PRO A 296 2.03 -1.26 13.03
CA PRO A 296 2.98 -0.27 12.53
C PRO A 296 3.68 0.48 13.66
N ASP A 297 4.81 1.09 13.36
CA ASP A 297 5.55 1.91 14.31
C ASP A 297 5.72 3.34 13.76
N PRO A 298 5.09 4.36 14.40
CA PRO A 298 4.19 4.24 15.56
C PRO A 298 2.79 3.72 15.18
N PRO A 299 2.05 3.11 16.13
CA PRO A 299 0.70 2.56 15.86
C PRO A 299 -0.28 3.57 15.24
N LYS A 300 -0.18 4.85 15.60
CA LYS A 300 -1.00 5.93 15.06
C LYS A 300 -0.93 6.07 13.52
N LEU A 301 0.05 5.45 12.85
CA LEU A 301 0.12 5.44 11.39
C LEU A 301 -1.09 4.77 10.72
N PHE A 302 -1.81 3.91 11.45
CA PHE A 302 -2.94 3.14 10.92
C PHE A 302 -4.13 3.04 11.90
N GLU A 303 -3.96 3.48 13.15
CA GLU A 303 -4.95 3.38 14.23
C GLU A 303 -5.37 4.77 14.73
N GLY A 304 -6.59 4.84 15.32
CA GLY A 304 -7.07 6.06 15.95
C GLY A 304 -7.84 7.02 15.05
N PHE A 305 -8.20 6.59 13.83
CA PHE A 305 -9.02 7.35 12.89
C PHE A 305 -9.87 6.43 12.00
N ARG A 306 -10.94 6.99 11.44
CA ARG A 306 -11.75 6.31 10.44
C ARG A 306 -11.01 6.35 9.09
N ARG A 307 -10.74 5.16 8.53
CA ARG A 307 -10.03 5.01 7.26
C ARG A 307 -10.97 4.61 6.12
N ARG A 308 -10.57 4.95 4.91
CA ARG A 308 -11.17 4.48 3.66
C ARG A 308 -10.08 3.82 2.81
N VAL A 309 -10.18 2.52 2.66
CA VAL A 309 -9.29 1.77 1.77
C VAL A 309 -9.73 1.96 0.32
N ILE A 310 -8.83 2.40 -0.53
CA ILE A 310 -9.05 2.51 -1.98
C ILE A 310 -8.54 1.22 -2.62
N VAL A 311 -9.46 0.30 -2.84
CA VAL A 311 -9.15 -1.01 -3.43
C VAL A 311 -8.74 -0.87 -4.91
N PRO A 312 -7.89 -1.77 -5.44
CA PRO A 312 -7.39 -1.68 -6.81
C PRO A 312 -8.47 -1.57 -7.89
N GLU A 313 -9.60 -2.22 -7.73
CA GLU A 313 -10.74 -2.18 -8.66
C GLU A 313 -11.34 -0.78 -8.82
N SER A 314 -11.17 0.08 -7.84
CA SER A 314 -11.64 1.47 -7.84
C SER A 314 -11.05 2.31 -8.97
N TYR A 315 -9.87 1.93 -9.45
CA TYR A 315 -9.15 2.67 -10.49
C TYR A 315 -9.58 2.33 -11.94
N LYS A 316 -10.67 1.60 -12.14
CA LYS A 316 -11.22 1.35 -13.49
C LYS A 316 -11.52 2.65 -14.25
N ASN A 317 -11.95 3.70 -13.54
CA ASN A 317 -12.28 4.99 -14.11
C ASN A 317 -11.18 6.04 -13.85
N LEU A 318 -9.91 5.61 -13.70
CA LEU A 318 -8.81 6.51 -13.34
C LEU A 318 -8.69 7.72 -14.26
N ARG A 319 -8.89 7.57 -15.58
CA ARG A 319 -8.84 8.67 -16.54
C ARG A 319 -9.90 9.74 -16.27
N GLU A 320 -11.12 9.30 -15.96
CA GLU A 320 -12.21 10.22 -15.62
C GLU A 320 -11.96 10.91 -14.27
N ILE A 321 -11.52 10.16 -13.26
CA ILE A 321 -11.14 10.68 -11.94
C ILE A 321 -10.08 11.77 -12.10
N THR A 322 -9.01 11.48 -12.87
CA THR A 322 -7.93 12.44 -13.16
C THR A 322 -8.47 13.70 -13.84
N ARG A 323 -9.31 13.54 -14.86
CA ARG A 323 -9.91 14.69 -15.58
C ARG A 323 -10.73 15.55 -14.64
N LEU A 324 -11.64 14.96 -13.86
CA LEU A 324 -12.50 15.68 -12.93
C LEU A 324 -11.71 16.42 -11.84
N HIS A 325 -10.66 15.78 -11.30
CA HIS A 325 -9.76 16.39 -10.35
C HIS A 325 -9.04 17.60 -10.95
N ASN A 326 -8.44 17.43 -12.13
CA ASN A 326 -7.71 18.50 -12.82
C ASN A 326 -8.61 19.66 -13.20
N ASP A 327 -9.81 19.36 -13.76
CA ASP A 327 -10.80 20.38 -14.11
C ASP A 327 -11.24 21.17 -12.86
N ALA A 328 -11.44 20.49 -11.72
CA ALA A 328 -11.83 21.13 -10.46
C ALA A 328 -10.74 22.07 -9.90
N LEU A 329 -9.46 21.71 -10.08
CA LEU A 329 -8.31 22.50 -9.65
C LEU A 329 -7.85 23.55 -10.68
N GLY A 330 -8.41 23.53 -11.91
CA GLY A 330 -7.97 24.40 -12.99
C GLY A 330 -6.59 24.05 -13.55
N ILE A 331 -6.17 22.78 -13.40
CA ILE A 331 -4.90 22.26 -13.93
C ILE A 331 -5.12 21.82 -15.40
N ARG A 332 -4.28 22.30 -16.31
CA ARG A 332 -4.31 21.93 -17.75
C ARG A 332 -3.20 20.94 -18.09
#